data_619ec61b7610a2eef9b769b1ccea0ee2
#
_entry.id   619ec61b7610a2eef9b769b1ccea0ee2
#
_cell.length_a   1.000
_cell.length_b   1.000
_cell.length_c   1.000
_cell.angle_alpha   90.00
_cell.angle_beta   90.00
_cell.angle_gamma   90.00
#
_symmetry.space_group_name_H-M   'P 1'
#
loop_
_entity.id
_entity.type
_entity.pdbx_description
1 polymer ?
#
loop_
_entity_poly.entity_id
_entity_poly.type
_entity_poly.pdbx_seq_one_letter_code
_entity_poly.pdbx_strand_id
1 'polypeptide(L)'
;MTPAESYARSEALFGEIGCNQTTLDARISCLRAAPAQTIVNAATVARYVVQDGTYVDTETLDVYNCNGSAANVNTIWGTTANDGASFSTYPTTPVTSELAGIMAALGISQAYAQSIIDSGLFPYYDTGNVTLDSFNVSQRVATDNQFRCIDEATVYAGVESGAFKTSYFYQMQRTSGGYDPNHLGGPPVEPGYPYGNPEKPYFKLHGSDMPWVFVRIPKPKTIT
;
A
#
# COMPACT_ATOMS: atom_id res chain seq x y z
N MET A 1 1.99 -4.89 -15.24
CA MET A 1 3.13 -5.72 -15.72
C MET A 1 2.77 -6.29 -17.07
N THR A 2 3.66 -6.18 -18.05
CA THR A 2 3.50 -6.80 -19.38
C THR A 2 3.73 -8.32 -19.32
N PRO A 3 3.23 -9.11 -20.28
CA PRO A 3 3.57 -10.53 -20.39
C PRO A 3 5.07 -10.80 -20.46
N ALA A 4 5.83 -9.98 -21.19
CA ALA A 4 7.28 -10.13 -21.30
C ALA A 4 8.00 -9.98 -19.96
N GLU A 5 7.63 -8.99 -19.17
CA GLU A 5 8.16 -8.79 -17.79
C GLU A 5 7.78 -9.96 -16.89
N SER A 6 6.55 -10.49 -17.01
CA SER A 6 6.10 -11.65 -16.26
C SER A 6 6.90 -12.90 -16.61
N TYR A 7 7.16 -13.12 -17.89
CA TYR A 7 8.03 -14.24 -18.34
C TYR A 7 9.45 -14.10 -17.82
N ALA A 8 10.05 -12.91 -17.90
CA ALA A 8 11.40 -12.67 -17.38
C ALA A 8 11.50 -12.96 -15.87
N ARG A 9 10.50 -12.55 -15.09
CA ARG A 9 10.43 -12.87 -13.65
C ARG A 9 10.23 -14.35 -13.40
N SER A 10 9.42 -15.03 -14.21
CA SER A 10 9.21 -16.47 -14.10
C SER A 10 10.49 -17.26 -14.40
N GLU A 11 11.27 -16.85 -15.39
CA GLU A 11 12.58 -17.45 -15.67
C GLU A 11 13.55 -17.27 -14.48
N ALA A 12 13.60 -16.08 -13.89
CA ALA A 12 14.41 -15.83 -12.70
C ALA A 12 13.94 -16.68 -11.49
N LEU A 13 12.63 -16.84 -11.31
CA LEU A 13 12.06 -17.67 -10.25
C LEU A 13 12.45 -19.14 -10.40
N PHE A 14 12.41 -19.71 -11.62
CA PHE A 14 12.87 -21.07 -11.86
C PHE A 14 14.31 -21.26 -11.40
N GLY A 15 15.20 -20.30 -11.71
CA GLY A 15 16.59 -20.33 -11.27
C GLY A 15 16.73 -20.25 -9.75
N GLU A 16 15.99 -19.34 -9.11
CA GLU A 16 16.04 -19.12 -7.66
C GLU A 16 15.58 -20.36 -6.87
N ILE A 17 14.55 -21.05 -7.35
CA ILE A 17 14.01 -22.27 -6.72
C ILE A 17 14.81 -23.53 -7.09
N GLY A 18 15.72 -23.46 -8.08
CA GLY A 18 16.50 -24.60 -8.55
C GLY A 18 15.75 -25.48 -9.56
N CYS A 19 14.70 -24.98 -10.18
CA CYS A 19 13.91 -25.68 -11.19
C CYS A 19 14.48 -25.45 -12.60
N ASN A 20 15.68 -25.96 -12.87
CA ASN A 20 16.48 -25.72 -14.07
C ASN A 20 16.37 -26.82 -15.15
N GLN A 21 15.24 -27.52 -15.21
CA GLN A 21 14.99 -28.56 -16.22
C GLN A 21 14.95 -27.96 -17.64
N THR A 22 15.17 -28.80 -18.63
CA THR A 22 15.28 -28.37 -20.06
C THR A 22 13.96 -28.00 -20.70
N THR A 23 12.83 -28.55 -20.20
CA THR A 23 11.49 -28.28 -20.72
C THR A 23 10.67 -27.45 -19.76
N LEU A 24 9.78 -26.63 -20.29
CA LEU A 24 8.88 -25.79 -19.48
C LEU A 24 7.98 -26.66 -18.58
N ASP A 25 7.42 -27.76 -19.11
CA ASP A 25 6.55 -28.66 -18.32
C ASP A 25 7.28 -29.28 -17.14
N ALA A 26 8.55 -29.67 -17.32
CA ALA A 26 9.36 -30.20 -16.24
C ALA A 26 9.69 -29.12 -15.18
N ARG A 27 9.96 -27.88 -15.61
CA ARG A 27 10.16 -26.74 -14.68
C ARG A 27 8.89 -26.41 -13.90
N ILE A 28 7.73 -26.38 -14.56
CA ILE A 28 6.44 -26.17 -13.91
C ILE A 28 6.15 -27.30 -12.91
N SER A 29 6.41 -28.53 -13.28
CA SER A 29 6.23 -29.68 -12.37
C SER A 29 7.14 -29.58 -11.14
N CYS A 30 8.37 -29.13 -11.34
CA CYS A 30 9.30 -28.85 -10.24
C CYS A 30 8.77 -27.77 -9.31
N LEU A 31 8.30 -26.62 -9.83
CA LEU A 31 7.70 -25.57 -9.00
C LEU A 31 6.47 -26.05 -8.23
N ARG A 32 5.61 -26.86 -8.85
CA ARG A 32 4.44 -27.43 -8.17
C ARG A 32 4.82 -28.39 -7.03
N ALA A 33 5.98 -29.02 -7.10
CA ALA A 33 6.51 -29.86 -6.04
C ALA A 33 7.25 -29.09 -4.94
N ALA A 34 7.63 -27.82 -5.18
CA ALA A 34 8.31 -27.00 -4.22
C ALA A 34 7.38 -26.60 -3.06
N PRO A 35 7.88 -26.44 -1.81
CA PRO A 35 7.08 -25.91 -0.72
C PRO A 35 6.55 -24.52 -1.04
N ALA A 36 5.25 -24.27 -0.83
CA ALA A 36 4.62 -23.00 -1.14
C ALA A 36 5.34 -21.81 -0.47
N GLN A 37 5.81 -21.98 0.76
CA GLN A 37 6.54 -20.94 1.49
C GLN A 37 7.84 -20.55 0.78
N THR A 38 8.55 -21.50 0.16
CA THR A 38 9.77 -21.23 -0.61
C THR A 38 9.45 -20.34 -1.82
N ILE A 39 8.36 -20.63 -2.53
CA ILE A 39 7.92 -19.81 -3.67
C ILE A 39 7.49 -18.42 -3.22
N VAL A 40 6.68 -18.32 -2.16
CA VAL A 40 6.19 -17.03 -1.65
C VAL A 40 7.31 -16.13 -1.14
N ASN A 41 8.35 -16.70 -0.57
CA ASN A 41 9.51 -15.96 -0.06
C ASN A 41 10.54 -15.62 -1.14
N ALA A 42 10.41 -16.16 -2.35
CA ALA A 42 11.36 -15.88 -3.43
C ALA A 42 11.33 -14.39 -3.81
N ALA A 43 12.51 -13.81 -3.99
CA ALA A 43 12.65 -12.37 -4.33
C ALA A 43 12.10 -12.06 -5.73
N THR A 44 12.19 -13.04 -6.64
CA THR A 44 11.81 -12.88 -8.05
C THR A 44 10.35 -13.20 -8.35
N VAL A 45 9.57 -13.72 -7.37
CA VAL A 45 8.16 -14.04 -7.60
C VAL A 45 7.36 -12.81 -8.03
N ALA A 46 6.59 -12.95 -9.12
CA ALA A 46 5.72 -11.89 -9.61
C ALA A 46 4.55 -11.66 -8.64
N ARG A 47 4.39 -10.42 -8.18
CA ARG A 47 3.35 -10.01 -7.21
C ARG A 47 2.30 -9.07 -7.80
N TYR A 48 2.41 -8.76 -9.09
CA TYR A 48 1.56 -7.79 -9.76
C TYR A 48 0.71 -8.47 -10.82
N VAL A 49 -0.45 -7.88 -11.07
CA VAL A 49 -1.36 -8.31 -12.12
C VAL A 49 -0.67 -8.17 -13.49
N VAL A 50 -0.87 -9.16 -14.35
CA VAL A 50 -0.34 -9.18 -15.71
C VAL A 50 -1.43 -8.75 -16.68
N GLN A 51 -1.09 -7.82 -17.57
CA GLN A 51 -1.96 -7.48 -18.70
C GLN A 51 -1.84 -8.61 -19.74
N ASP A 52 -2.75 -9.58 -19.64
CA ASP A 52 -2.73 -10.81 -20.44
C ASP A 52 -3.56 -10.73 -21.72
N GLY A 53 -4.30 -9.64 -21.90
CA GLY A 53 -5.18 -9.43 -23.05
C GLY A 53 -6.49 -10.22 -23.00
N THR A 54 -6.79 -10.89 -21.87
CA THR A 54 -7.99 -11.71 -21.68
C THR A 54 -8.79 -11.28 -20.47
N TYR A 55 -8.17 -11.30 -19.30
CA TYR A 55 -8.79 -10.83 -18.03
C TYR A 55 -8.41 -9.39 -17.73
N VAL A 56 -7.21 -9.00 -18.12
CA VAL A 56 -6.72 -7.63 -18.03
C VAL A 56 -6.28 -7.22 -19.43
N ASP A 57 -7.17 -6.57 -20.15
CA ASP A 57 -7.00 -6.19 -21.55
C ASP A 57 -6.43 -4.77 -21.73
N THR A 58 -6.50 -3.94 -20.66
CA THR A 58 -6.00 -2.56 -20.66
C THR A 58 -4.87 -2.36 -19.67
N GLU A 59 -3.98 -1.42 -19.94
CA GLU A 59 -2.89 -1.04 -19.05
C GLU A 59 -3.39 -0.32 -17.80
N THR A 60 -4.48 0.44 -17.94
CA THR A 60 -5.12 1.20 -16.86
C THR A 60 -6.60 0.91 -16.82
N LEU A 61 -7.23 1.09 -15.68
CA LEU A 61 -8.69 1.04 -15.57
C LEU A 61 -9.28 2.22 -16.36
N ASP A 62 -10.00 1.91 -17.45
CA ASP A 62 -10.67 2.93 -18.25
C ASP A 62 -11.99 3.34 -17.61
N VAL A 63 -11.91 4.38 -16.80
CA VAL A 63 -13.08 4.99 -16.14
C VAL A 63 -13.58 6.26 -16.82
N TYR A 64 -12.91 6.70 -17.91
CA TYR A 64 -13.24 7.97 -18.55
C TYR A 64 -14.18 7.81 -19.77
N ASN A 65 -14.12 6.69 -20.46
CA ASN A 65 -14.79 6.52 -21.74
C ASN A 65 -16.03 5.63 -21.72
N CYS A 66 -16.34 4.96 -20.63
CA CYS A 66 -17.51 4.08 -20.48
C CYS A 66 -17.84 3.22 -21.74
N ASN A 67 -16.81 2.68 -22.40
CA ASN A 67 -16.95 1.93 -23.65
C ASN A 67 -17.25 0.43 -23.42
N GLY A 68 -17.71 0.08 -22.23
CA GLY A 68 -18.13 -1.28 -21.89
C GLY A 68 -17.00 -2.16 -21.30
N SER A 69 -15.77 -1.62 -21.13
CA SER A 69 -14.68 -2.36 -20.47
C SER A 69 -14.82 -2.39 -18.95
N ALA A 70 -15.54 -1.44 -18.35
CA ALA A 70 -15.82 -1.43 -16.92
C ALA A 70 -17.21 -2.02 -16.63
N ALA A 71 -17.31 -2.84 -15.59
CA ALA A 71 -18.60 -3.35 -15.14
C ALA A 71 -19.40 -2.21 -14.48
N ASN A 72 -20.63 -1.94 -14.97
CA ASN A 72 -21.52 -0.95 -14.38
C ASN A 72 -22.11 -1.45 -13.05
N VAL A 73 -21.36 -1.39 -11.98
CA VAL A 73 -21.68 -1.89 -10.64
C VAL A 73 -21.63 -0.78 -9.59
N ASN A 74 -22.25 -1.06 -8.45
CA ASN A 74 -22.06 -0.20 -7.27
C ASN A 74 -20.69 -0.49 -6.67
N THR A 75 -19.95 0.56 -6.31
CA THR A 75 -18.60 0.44 -5.74
C THR A 75 -18.50 1.12 -4.40
N ILE A 76 -17.62 0.62 -3.55
CA ILE A 76 -17.19 1.26 -2.31
C ILE A 76 -15.67 1.35 -2.36
N TRP A 77 -15.15 2.55 -2.23
CA TRP A 77 -13.73 2.86 -2.22
C TRP A 77 -13.33 3.35 -0.84
N GLY A 78 -12.12 3.09 -0.43
CA GLY A 78 -11.68 3.54 0.87
C GLY A 78 -10.17 3.67 1.00
N THR A 79 -9.79 4.66 1.78
CA THR A 79 -8.41 4.86 2.20
C THR A 79 -8.33 4.83 3.72
N THR A 80 -7.17 4.56 4.27
CA THR A 80 -6.89 4.85 5.66
C THR A 80 -6.30 6.26 5.79
N ALA A 81 -6.40 6.87 6.96
CA ALA A 81 -5.95 8.25 7.14
C ALA A 81 -4.44 8.43 6.95
N ASN A 82 -3.66 7.37 7.12
CA ASN A 82 -2.21 7.36 7.00
C ASN A 82 -1.72 6.21 6.11
N ASP A 83 -2.39 5.97 4.98
CA ASP A 83 -2.03 4.89 4.04
C ASP A 83 -0.56 4.95 3.63
N GLY A 84 -0.05 6.13 3.35
CA GLY A 84 1.33 6.37 2.95
C GLY A 84 2.37 6.07 4.04
N ALA A 85 1.97 5.93 5.30
CA ALA A 85 2.90 5.63 6.39
C ALA A 85 3.57 4.25 6.20
N SER A 86 2.84 3.27 5.65
CA SER A 86 3.37 1.94 5.35
C SER A 86 4.33 1.92 4.15
N PHE A 87 4.35 2.97 3.35
CA PHE A 87 5.16 3.10 2.12
C PHE A 87 6.24 4.16 2.24
N SER A 88 6.33 4.83 3.38
CA SER A 88 7.39 5.77 3.73
C SER A 88 8.37 5.10 4.69
N THR A 89 9.66 5.39 4.53
CA THR A 89 10.68 4.84 5.42
C THR A 89 10.79 5.69 6.69
N TYR A 90 10.51 5.11 7.85
CA TYR A 90 10.83 5.81 9.10
C TYR A 90 12.36 5.89 9.28
N PRO A 91 12.96 7.08 9.44
CA PRO A 91 14.41 7.20 9.56
C PRO A 91 14.94 6.43 10.77
N THR A 92 15.93 5.55 10.56
CA THR A 92 16.55 4.74 11.62
C THR A 92 17.53 5.54 12.49
N THR A 93 17.97 6.69 12.00
CA THR A 93 18.78 7.66 12.73
C THR A 93 18.04 8.99 12.82
N PRO A 94 18.16 9.73 13.95
CA PRO A 94 17.53 11.03 14.09
C PRO A 94 17.95 11.98 12.98
N VAL A 95 16.98 12.66 12.37
CA VAL A 95 17.24 13.71 11.38
C VAL A 95 17.27 15.09 12.06
N THR A 96 17.98 16.04 11.44
CA THR A 96 18.24 17.35 12.03
C THR A 96 17.38 18.47 11.45
N SER A 97 16.60 18.19 10.39
CA SER A 97 15.71 19.16 9.77
C SER A 97 14.52 18.48 9.08
N GLU A 98 13.43 19.21 8.89
CA GLU A 98 12.28 18.79 8.11
C GLU A 98 12.68 18.31 6.72
N LEU A 99 13.50 19.10 6.02
CA LEU A 99 13.99 18.78 4.67
C LEU A 99 14.71 17.43 4.63
N ALA A 100 15.66 17.21 5.56
CA ALA A 100 16.41 15.96 5.65
C ALA A 100 15.49 14.77 5.95
N GLY A 101 14.50 14.96 6.80
CA GLY A 101 13.52 13.93 7.15
C GLY A 101 12.61 13.55 5.98
N ILE A 102 12.11 14.51 5.22
CA ILE A 102 11.31 14.26 4.02
C ILE A 102 12.13 13.52 2.96
N MET A 103 13.37 13.95 2.71
CA MET A 103 14.26 13.25 1.78
C MET A 103 14.49 11.79 2.18
N ALA A 104 14.77 11.55 3.45
CA ALA A 104 15.04 10.21 3.97
C ALA A 104 13.80 9.31 3.92
N ALA A 105 12.63 9.84 4.29
CA ALA A 105 11.39 9.07 4.37
C ALA A 105 10.82 8.71 3.00
N LEU A 106 10.91 9.62 2.03
CA LEU A 106 10.34 9.42 0.69
C LEU A 106 11.36 8.96 -0.35
N GLY A 107 12.67 8.99 -0.05
CA GLY A 107 13.72 8.63 -1.00
C GLY A 107 13.79 9.58 -2.20
N ILE A 108 13.48 10.87 -2.00
CA ILE A 108 13.40 11.89 -3.07
C ILE A 108 14.57 12.87 -3.00
N SER A 109 14.76 13.61 -4.11
CA SER A 109 15.79 14.64 -4.18
C SER A 109 15.48 15.84 -3.27
N GLN A 110 16.51 16.62 -2.93
CA GLN A 110 16.37 17.84 -2.15
C GLN A 110 15.41 18.85 -2.83
N ALA A 111 15.47 18.97 -4.14
CA ALA A 111 14.59 19.90 -4.89
C ALA A 111 13.12 19.52 -4.73
N TYR A 112 12.79 18.22 -4.79
CA TYR A 112 11.41 17.76 -4.57
C TYR A 112 10.99 17.93 -3.12
N ALA A 113 11.83 17.59 -2.15
CA ALA A 113 11.53 17.80 -0.75
C ALA A 113 11.30 19.28 -0.43
N GLN A 114 12.11 20.17 -1.00
CA GLN A 114 11.93 21.61 -0.83
C GLN A 114 10.62 22.10 -1.45
N SER A 115 10.23 21.61 -2.63
CA SER A 115 8.96 22.00 -3.23
C SER A 115 7.74 21.54 -2.42
N ILE A 116 7.83 20.42 -1.70
CA ILE A 116 6.78 20.00 -0.76
C ILE A 116 6.65 21.01 0.37
N ILE A 117 7.76 21.43 0.97
CA ILE A 117 7.78 22.45 2.04
C ILE A 117 7.23 23.77 1.54
N ASP A 118 7.72 24.25 0.39
CA ASP A 118 7.34 25.54 -0.18
C ASP A 118 5.87 25.59 -0.61
N SER A 119 5.25 24.45 -0.90
CA SER A 119 3.83 24.37 -1.24
C SER A 119 2.90 24.78 -0.11
N GLY A 120 3.33 24.61 1.15
CA GLY A 120 2.52 24.82 2.34
C GLY A 120 1.30 23.90 2.49
N LEU A 121 1.16 22.90 1.59
CA LEU A 121 0.01 21.96 1.60
C LEU A 121 0.11 20.92 2.73
N PHE A 122 1.31 20.66 3.20
CA PHE A 122 1.60 19.67 4.25
C PHE A 122 2.25 20.33 5.46
N PRO A 123 1.48 20.98 6.34
CA PRO A 123 2.03 21.75 7.46
C PRO A 123 2.92 20.89 8.36
N TYR A 124 4.07 21.42 8.74
CA TYR A 124 4.94 20.84 9.76
C TYR A 124 4.41 21.19 11.16
N TYR A 125 4.24 20.20 12.01
CA TYR A 125 3.80 20.38 13.39
C TYR A 125 4.95 20.01 14.33
N ASP A 126 5.61 21.03 14.89
CA ASP A 126 6.74 20.84 15.79
C ASP A 126 6.30 20.32 17.16
N THR A 127 6.60 19.05 17.43
CA THR A 127 6.39 18.40 18.73
C THR A 127 7.67 18.29 19.54
N GLY A 128 8.78 18.80 19.02
CA GLY A 128 10.13 18.64 19.58
C GLY A 128 10.85 17.35 19.11
N ASN A 129 10.21 16.54 18.27
CA ASN A 129 10.80 15.35 17.66
C ASN A 129 10.85 15.50 16.13
N VAL A 130 11.91 16.14 15.64
CA VAL A 130 12.09 16.45 14.21
C VAL A 130 11.94 15.21 13.31
N THR A 131 12.39 14.04 13.77
CA THR A 131 12.27 12.79 13.00
C THR A 131 10.81 12.36 12.82
N LEU A 132 10.04 12.37 13.90
CA LEU A 132 8.61 12.04 13.87
C LEU A 132 7.82 13.09 13.09
N ASP A 133 8.12 14.37 13.30
CA ASP A 133 7.38 15.49 12.72
C ASP A 133 7.58 15.52 11.18
N SER A 134 8.82 15.34 10.70
CA SER A 134 9.11 15.24 9.27
C SER A 134 8.56 13.95 8.65
N PHE A 135 8.55 12.83 9.39
CA PHE A 135 7.87 11.61 8.94
C PHE A 135 6.36 11.82 8.81
N ASN A 136 5.74 12.59 9.72
CA ASN A 136 4.32 12.96 9.64
C ASN A 136 3.99 13.79 8.38
N VAL A 137 4.89 14.65 7.94
CA VAL A 137 4.75 15.34 6.64
C VAL A 137 4.84 14.31 5.51
N SER A 138 5.89 13.51 5.50
CA SER A 138 6.20 12.53 4.46
C SER A 138 5.07 11.53 4.23
N GLN A 139 4.53 10.96 5.30
CA GLN A 139 3.44 9.99 5.19
C GLN A 139 2.14 10.62 4.64
N ARG A 140 1.86 11.91 4.91
CA ARG A 140 0.71 12.60 4.32
C ARG A 140 0.92 12.82 2.82
N VAL A 141 2.12 13.22 2.42
CA VAL A 141 2.49 13.33 0.99
C VAL A 141 2.31 11.98 0.29
N ALA A 142 2.83 10.91 0.88
CA ALA A 142 2.71 9.56 0.33
C ALA A 142 1.24 9.08 0.29
N THR A 143 0.43 9.41 1.32
CA THR A 143 -1.00 9.08 1.34
C THR A 143 -1.73 9.74 0.18
N ASP A 144 -1.47 11.01 -0.08
CA ASP A 144 -2.12 11.75 -1.17
C ASP A 144 -1.64 11.27 -2.54
N ASN A 145 -0.33 11.13 -2.69
CA ASN A 145 0.27 10.78 -3.98
C ASN A 145 -0.02 9.35 -4.43
N GLN A 146 -0.07 8.38 -3.51
CA GLN A 146 -0.19 6.96 -3.86
C GLN A 146 -1.61 6.41 -3.73
N PHE A 147 -2.46 7.07 -2.96
CA PHE A 147 -3.79 6.55 -2.63
C PHE A 147 -4.88 7.59 -2.82
N ARG A 148 -5.06 8.51 -1.89
CA ARG A 148 -6.24 9.36 -1.80
C ARG A 148 -6.57 10.11 -3.09
N CYS A 149 -5.64 10.85 -3.65
CA CYS A 149 -5.91 11.66 -4.85
C CYS A 149 -6.21 10.80 -6.08
N ILE A 150 -5.54 9.66 -6.23
CA ILE A 150 -5.76 8.72 -7.34
C ILE A 150 -7.12 8.06 -7.20
N ASP A 151 -7.47 7.59 -6.01
CA ASP A 151 -8.74 6.92 -5.74
C ASP A 151 -9.92 7.88 -5.90
N GLU A 152 -9.83 9.09 -5.34
CA GLU A 152 -10.86 10.13 -5.50
C GLU A 152 -11.07 10.51 -6.97
N ALA A 153 -9.98 10.69 -7.73
CA ALA A 153 -10.05 10.99 -9.15
C ALA A 153 -10.69 9.84 -9.94
N THR A 154 -10.36 8.59 -9.60
CA THR A 154 -10.93 7.40 -10.23
C THR A 154 -12.43 7.28 -9.94
N VAL A 155 -12.84 7.49 -8.69
CA VAL A 155 -14.25 7.45 -8.29
C VAL A 155 -15.04 8.54 -9.00
N TYR A 156 -14.51 9.76 -9.02
CA TYR A 156 -15.15 10.89 -9.69
C TYR A 156 -15.34 10.62 -11.19
N ALA A 157 -14.26 10.25 -11.87
CA ALA A 157 -14.29 9.96 -13.29
C ALA A 157 -15.23 8.79 -13.64
N GLY A 158 -15.22 7.74 -12.82
CA GLY A 158 -16.06 6.55 -13.04
C GLY A 158 -17.55 6.82 -12.84
N VAL A 159 -17.93 7.73 -11.94
CA VAL A 159 -19.33 8.16 -11.77
C VAL A 159 -19.75 9.10 -12.90
N GLU A 160 -18.94 10.10 -13.22
CA GLU A 160 -19.24 11.06 -14.28
C GLU A 160 -19.37 10.39 -15.66
N SER A 161 -18.55 9.41 -15.96
CA SER A 161 -18.62 8.67 -17.22
C SER A 161 -19.73 7.60 -17.25
N GLY A 162 -20.33 7.25 -16.10
CA GLY A 162 -21.26 6.13 -15.96
C GLY A 162 -20.60 4.75 -15.96
N ALA A 163 -19.28 4.66 -15.83
CA ALA A 163 -18.58 3.39 -15.65
C ALA A 163 -18.96 2.72 -14.32
N PHE A 164 -19.20 3.53 -13.28
CA PHE A 164 -19.77 3.06 -12.01
C PHE A 164 -21.23 3.52 -11.89
N LYS A 165 -22.08 2.61 -11.41
CA LYS A 165 -23.49 2.91 -11.20
C LYS A 165 -23.70 3.85 -10.01
N THR A 166 -23.06 3.54 -8.89
CA THR A 166 -23.05 4.33 -7.65
C THR A 166 -21.71 4.08 -6.97
N SER A 167 -21.13 5.12 -6.41
CA SER A 167 -19.88 5.01 -5.65
C SER A 167 -19.99 5.68 -4.30
N TYR A 168 -19.40 5.03 -3.30
CA TYR A 168 -19.21 5.58 -1.98
C TYR A 168 -17.71 5.62 -1.69
N PHE A 169 -17.26 6.66 -1.02
CA PHE A 169 -15.88 6.80 -0.59
C PHE A 169 -15.82 6.98 0.93
N TYR A 170 -14.91 6.25 1.59
CA TYR A 170 -14.69 6.42 3.03
C TYR A 170 -13.21 6.66 3.35
N GLN A 171 -12.94 7.29 4.47
CA GLN A 171 -11.60 7.35 5.06
C GLN A 171 -11.63 6.71 6.45
N MET A 172 -10.87 5.64 6.64
CA MET A 172 -10.77 4.93 7.90
C MET A 172 -9.84 5.65 8.87
N GLN A 173 -10.35 5.96 10.06
CA GLN A 173 -9.62 6.69 11.11
C GLN A 173 -9.14 5.77 12.25
N ARG A 174 -8.97 4.45 11.96
CA ARG A 174 -8.58 3.48 12.98
C ARG A 174 -7.69 2.39 12.42
N THR A 175 -6.72 1.99 13.25
CA THR A 175 -5.95 0.76 13.09
C THR A 175 -6.20 -0.13 14.31
N SER A 176 -6.41 -1.42 14.12
CA SER A 176 -6.58 -2.38 15.22
C SER A 176 -5.27 -2.61 15.96
N GLY A 177 -5.34 -2.79 17.28
CA GLY A 177 -4.18 -3.14 18.09
C GLY A 177 -3.52 -4.43 17.58
N GLY A 178 -2.18 -4.42 17.52
CA GLY A 178 -1.37 -5.50 16.97
C GLY A 178 -1.24 -5.53 15.46
N TYR A 179 -1.93 -4.66 14.71
CA TYR A 179 -1.70 -4.43 13.29
C TYR A 179 -0.67 -3.32 13.12
N ASP A 180 0.59 -3.70 12.94
CA ASP A 180 1.71 -2.77 12.75
C ASP A 180 2.80 -3.45 11.90
N PRO A 181 2.56 -3.63 10.59
CA PRO A 181 3.45 -4.41 9.72
C PRO A 181 4.84 -3.78 9.55
N ASN A 182 4.97 -2.48 9.79
CA ASN A 182 6.21 -1.72 9.58
C ASN A 182 6.80 -1.15 10.89
N HIS A 183 6.34 -1.61 12.05
CA HIS A 183 6.82 -1.17 13.36
C HIS A 183 6.74 0.35 13.57
N LEU A 184 5.64 0.96 13.13
CA LEU A 184 5.38 2.40 13.22
C LEU A 184 4.70 2.85 14.53
N GLY A 185 4.50 1.93 15.46
CA GLY A 185 3.76 2.21 16.70
C GLY A 185 2.25 2.24 16.49
N GLY A 186 1.66 1.08 16.21
CA GLY A 186 0.20 0.90 16.16
C GLY A 186 -0.45 1.21 17.51
N PRO A 187 -1.81 1.26 17.58
CA PRO A 187 -2.51 1.65 18.81
C PRO A 187 -2.17 0.68 19.95
N PRO A 188 -1.72 1.19 21.11
CA PRO A 188 -1.30 0.36 22.22
C PRO A 188 -2.46 -0.46 22.77
N VAL A 189 -2.26 -1.74 22.98
CA VAL A 189 -3.21 -2.61 23.69
C VAL A 189 -3.05 -2.38 25.16
N GLU A 190 -4.12 -1.98 25.85
CA GLU A 190 -4.16 -1.61 27.25
C GLU A 190 -5.42 -2.22 27.91
N PRO A 191 -5.48 -2.30 29.25
CA PRO A 191 -6.71 -2.68 29.95
C PRO A 191 -7.88 -1.76 29.53
N GLY A 192 -8.99 -2.36 29.10
CA GLY A 192 -10.14 -1.65 28.52
C GLY A 192 -10.08 -1.40 27.02
N TYR A 193 -8.92 -1.59 26.40
CA TYR A 193 -8.73 -1.40 24.96
C TYR A 193 -8.08 -2.63 24.30
N PRO A 194 -8.74 -3.78 24.23
CA PRO A 194 -8.15 -5.01 23.72
C PRO A 194 -7.80 -4.97 22.22
N TYR A 195 -8.32 -3.98 21.52
CA TYR A 195 -8.04 -3.73 20.10
C TYR A 195 -7.23 -2.45 19.86
N GLY A 196 -6.52 -1.98 20.87
CA GLY A 196 -5.74 -0.75 20.89
C GLY A 196 -6.53 0.49 21.32
N ASN A 197 -5.85 1.34 22.06
CA ASN A 197 -6.43 2.59 22.57
C ASN A 197 -6.50 3.65 21.45
N PRO A 198 -7.71 4.06 20.99
CA PRO A 198 -7.85 5.02 19.90
C PRO A 198 -7.54 6.47 20.30
N GLU A 199 -7.43 6.75 21.60
CA GLU A 199 -7.13 8.09 22.15
C GLU A 199 -5.63 8.39 22.16
N LYS A 200 -4.80 7.35 22.01
CA LYS A 200 -3.35 7.51 21.93
C LYS A 200 -2.93 7.83 20.49
N PRO A 201 -1.90 8.64 20.28
CA PRO A 201 -1.35 8.87 18.94
C PRO A 201 -0.85 7.56 18.28
N TYR A 202 -1.29 7.30 17.06
CA TYR A 202 -0.82 6.17 16.23
C TYR A 202 -1.17 6.42 14.77
N PHE A 203 -0.48 5.72 13.87
CA PHE A 203 -0.77 5.77 12.44
C PHE A 203 -1.94 4.84 12.07
N LYS A 204 -2.81 5.31 11.16
CA LYS A 204 -3.92 4.54 10.59
C LYS A 204 -3.40 3.88 9.33
N LEU A 205 -2.86 2.67 9.48
CA LEU A 205 -1.99 2.01 8.52
C LEU A 205 -2.76 1.40 7.34
N HIS A 206 -2.10 1.31 6.20
CA HIS A 206 -2.63 0.69 4.98
C HIS A 206 -3.16 -0.73 5.23
N GLY A 207 -4.34 -1.02 4.73
CA GLY A 207 -5.03 -2.31 4.90
C GLY A 207 -5.60 -2.54 6.30
N SER A 208 -5.47 -1.59 7.23
CA SER A 208 -6.04 -1.74 8.57
C SER A 208 -7.58 -1.63 8.61
N ASP A 209 -8.18 -1.18 7.54
CA ASP A 209 -9.62 -1.15 7.31
C ASP A 209 -10.20 -2.53 6.96
N MET A 210 -9.42 -3.41 6.32
CA MET A 210 -9.88 -4.73 5.87
C MET A 210 -10.55 -5.57 6.95
N PRO A 211 -10.03 -5.67 8.20
CA PRO A 211 -10.71 -6.40 9.27
C PRO A 211 -12.09 -5.84 9.63
N TRP A 212 -12.30 -4.55 9.43
CA TRP A 212 -13.56 -3.87 9.72
C TRP A 212 -14.57 -4.05 8.58
N VAL A 213 -14.12 -3.88 7.35
CA VAL A 213 -14.96 -4.05 6.15
C VAL A 213 -15.42 -5.49 5.99
N PHE A 214 -14.54 -6.47 6.27
CA PHE A 214 -14.84 -7.91 6.13
C PHE A 214 -15.16 -8.60 7.46
N VAL A 215 -15.47 -7.84 8.52
CA VAL A 215 -15.88 -8.34 9.84
C VAL A 215 -14.88 -9.34 10.47
N ARG A 216 -13.60 -9.18 10.16
CA ARG A 216 -12.51 -9.98 10.75
C ARG A 216 -11.63 -9.11 11.66
N ILE A 217 -12.15 -8.74 12.81
CA ILE A 217 -11.33 -8.03 13.81
C ILE A 217 -10.24 -8.99 14.30
N PRO A 218 -8.94 -8.64 14.16
CA PRO A 218 -7.85 -9.47 14.65
C PRO A 218 -8.01 -9.72 16.16
N LYS A 219 -7.91 -10.98 16.56
CA LYS A 219 -7.84 -11.27 18.01
C LYS A 219 -6.52 -10.71 18.53
N PRO A 220 -6.50 -10.06 19.71
CA PRO A 220 -5.25 -9.65 20.34
C PRO A 220 -4.35 -10.86 20.48
N LYS A 221 -3.08 -10.74 20.06
CA LYS A 221 -2.10 -11.79 20.38
C LYS A 221 -1.95 -11.80 21.90
N THR A 222 -2.33 -12.89 22.53
CA THR A 222 -1.98 -13.13 23.93
C THR A 222 -0.46 -13.21 23.98
N ILE A 223 0.19 -12.20 24.54
CA ILE A 223 1.61 -12.24 24.85
C ILE A 223 1.74 -13.22 26.02
N THR A 224 2.19 -14.42 25.73
CA THR A 224 2.64 -15.41 26.74
C THR A 224 4.08 -15.15 27.07
#